data_71229cb9b1b068985b3c5921497085a6
#
_entry.id   71229cb9b1b068985b3c5921497085a6
#
_cell.length_a   1.000
_cell.length_b   1.000
_cell.length_c   1.000
_cell.angle_alpha   90.00
_cell.angle_beta   90.00
_cell.angle_gamma   90.00
#
_symmetry.space_group_name_H-M   'P 1'
#
loop_
_entity.id
_entity.type
_entity.pdbx_description
1 polymer ?
#
loop_
_entity_poly.entity_id
_entity_poly.type
_entity_poly.pdbx_seq_one_letter_code
_entity_poly.pdbx_strand_id
1 'polypeptide(L)'
;MPVTAWSITQSGRYEPFELQVARGQITWHENQFQFGVNQSVGTSFSTLWNGGGTLYAYPSAATVLKISSSDTNDTSAGTGARTVLVNGLDASYNEISETVILNGQTAVNTVNSYLRFHYMEVVTAGSGGTAAGTIYAGVGTVTSGVPATIYGQITIGYNASTSAMWTVPAGYTAYMTSCTWTSSNTTANIAITGGLFSRVYGGVFTIESTCKMLAGNSFDRHFDTAVAFAEKTDIELRAASSTAGSAVTGEFHIIYIKNDANA
;
A
#
# COMPACT_ATOMS: atom_id res chain seq x y z
N MET A 1 1.87 -16.82 24.68
CA MET A 1 3.09 -16.47 23.92
C MET A 1 2.95 -17.15 22.56
N PRO A 2 3.04 -16.44 21.45
CA PRO A 2 3.05 -17.09 20.16
C PRO A 2 4.27 -18.03 20.09
N VAL A 3 4.04 -19.25 19.66
CA VAL A 3 5.11 -20.20 19.38
C VAL A 3 5.80 -19.70 18.12
N THR A 4 6.95 -19.06 18.27
CA THR A 4 7.79 -18.69 17.15
C THR A 4 8.28 -19.98 16.50
N ALA A 5 7.80 -20.29 15.31
CA ALA A 5 8.32 -21.42 14.54
C ALA A 5 9.78 -21.09 14.17
N TRP A 6 10.70 -21.96 14.59
CA TRP A 6 12.11 -21.86 14.25
C TRP A 6 12.40 -22.83 13.13
N SER A 7 13.03 -22.40 12.08
CA SER A 7 13.61 -23.29 11.09
C SER A 7 15.15 -23.26 11.15
N ILE A 8 15.80 -24.33 10.73
CA ILE A 8 17.25 -24.41 10.71
C ILE A 8 17.75 -23.70 9.46
N THR A 9 18.61 -22.69 9.61
CA THR A 9 19.29 -22.03 8.48
C THR A 9 20.26 -23.02 7.79
N GLN A 10 20.69 -22.68 6.56
CA GLN A 10 21.76 -23.43 5.85
C GLN A 10 23.08 -23.50 6.64
N SER A 11 23.30 -22.56 7.58
CA SER A 11 24.46 -22.56 8.48
C SER A 11 24.25 -23.37 9.76
N GLY A 12 23.11 -24.06 9.91
CA GLY A 12 22.78 -24.84 11.10
C GLY A 12 22.38 -24.03 12.33
N ARG A 13 22.09 -22.72 12.17
CA ARG A 13 21.62 -21.84 13.25
C ARG A 13 20.10 -21.79 13.26
N TYR A 14 19.52 -21.66 14.44
CA TYR A 14 18.08 -21.38 14.58
C TYR A 14 17.81 -19.88 14.43
N GLU A 15 17.04 -19.51 13.43
CA GLU A 15 16.53 -18.13 13.24
C GLU A 15 15.00 -18.18 13.16
N PRO A 16 14.29 -17.09 13.54
CA PRO A 16 12.85 -16.97 13.29
C PRO A 16 12.53 -17.15 11.80
N PHE A 17 11.44 -17.86 11.51
CA PHE A 17 11.03 -18.13 10.13
C PHE A 17 10.84 -16.84 9.32
N GLU A 18 10.18 -15.85 9.91
CA GLU A 18 9.91 -14.56 9.28
C GLU A 18 11.22 -13.83 8.90
N LEU A 19 12.25 -13.94 9.75
CA LEU A 19 13.56 -13.35 9.44
C LEU A 19 14.24 -14.07 8.27
N GLN A 20 14.10 -15.40 8.17
CA GLN A 20 14.64 -16.17 7.06
C GLN A 20 13.93 -15.82 5.74
N VAL A 21 12.60 -15.64 5.77
CA VAL A 21 11.83 -15.14 4.61
C VAL A 21 12.32 -13.75 4.22
N ALA A 22 12.41 -12.82 5.17
CA ALA A 22 12.86 -11.45 4.91
C ALA A 22 14.29 -11.37 4.33
N ARG A 23 15.14 -12.36 4.63
CA ARG A 23 16.51 -12.50 4.08
C ARG A 23 16.55 -13.27 2.76
N GLY A 24 15.43 -13.70 2.19
CA GLY A 24 15.36 -14.50 0.97
C GLY A 24 15.97 -15.91 1.11
N GLN A 25 16.04 -16.46 2.32
CA GLN A 25 16.64 -17.77 2.59
C GLN A 25 15.66 -18.93 2.39
N ILE A 26 14.38 -18.62 2.36
CA ILE A 26 13.30 -19.60 2.13
C ILE A 26 12.83 -19.43 0.69
N THR A 27 13.13 -20.40 -0.14
CA THR A 27 12.72 -20.39 -1.55
C THR A 27 11.20 -20.27 -1.67
N TRP A 28 10.72 -19.53 -2.65
CA TRP A 28 9.30 -19.31 -2.97
C TRP A 28 8.51 -18.52 -1.93
N HIS A 29 9.14 -18.04 -0.86
CA HIS A 29 8.52 -17.21 0.16
C HIS A 29 9.01 -15.78 0.04
N GLU A 30 8.08 -14.85 0.05
CA GLU A 30 8.33 -13.43 0.05
C GLU A 30 7.51 -12.76 1.16
N ASN A 31 7.91 -11.57 1.58
CA ASN A 31 7.18 -10.80 2.58
C ASN A 31 6.71 -9.48 2.01
N GLN A 32 5.56 -9.03 2.46
CA GLN A 32 5.01 -7.72 2.14
C GLN A 32 4.57 -7.03 3.42
N PHE A 33 5.02 -5.80 3.59
CA PHE A 33 4.52 -4.86 4.57
C PHE A 33 3.81 -3.72 3.85
N GLN A 34 2.60 -3.44 4.24
CA GLN A 34 1.82 -2.31 3.72
C GLN A 34 1.32 -1.45 4.85
N PHE A 35 1.42 -0.14 4.69
CA PHE A 35 0.82 0.81 5.61
C PHE A 35 0.21 1.99 4.83
N GLY A 36 -0.88 2.53 5.36
CA GLY A 36 -1.55 3.66 4.76
C GLY A 36 -2.17 4.57 5.80
N VAL A 37 -2.24 5.84 5.49
CA VAL A 37 -2.85 6.85 6.35
C VAL A 37 -3.97 7.57 5.59
N ASN A 38 -5.11 7.70 6.24
CA ASN A 38 -6.18 8.60 5.80
C ASN A 38 -6.33 9.70 6.85
N GLN A 39 -6.02 10.93 6.47
CA GLN A 39 -6.02 12.10 7.37
C GLN A 39 -7.43 12.60 7.68
N SER A 40 -8.47 12.11 6.99
CA SER A 40 -9.84 12.62 7.09
C SER A 40 -10.87 11.51 6.95
N VAL A 41 -10.79 10.51 7.84
CA VAL A 41 -11.76 9.43 7.91
C VAL A 41 -13.14 9.98 8.29
N GLY A 42 -14.14 9.64 7.48
CA GLY A 42 -15.53 10.02 7.66
C GLY A 42 -16.33 9.04 8.52
N THR A 43 -17.65 9.22 8.57
CA THR A 43 -18.57 8.34 9.32
C THR A 43 -18.90 7.03 8.60
N SER A 44 -18.54 6.92 7.32
CA SER A 44 -18.58 5.67 6.56
C SER A 44 -17.17 5.11 6.37
N PHE A 45 -17.06 3.81 6.14
CA PHE A 45 -15.76 3.21 5.82
C PHE A 45 -15.11 3.89 4.62
N SER A 46 -13.85 4.24 4.78
CA SER A 46 -12.96 4.74 3.75
C SER A 46 -11.65 3.97 3.76
N THR A 47 -11.02 3.82 2.61
CA THR A 47 -9.74 3.12 2.49
C THR A 47 -8.63 3.92 3.18
N LEU A 48 -7.71 3.22 3.86
CA LEU A 48 -6.57 3.86 4.51
C LEU A 48 -5.44 4.07 3.50
N TRP A 49 -5.48 5.22 2.85
CA TRP A 49 -4.46 5.68 1.92
C TRP A 49 -4.40 7.22 1.90
N ASN A 50 -3.32 7.79 1.41
CA ASN A 50 -3.10 9.24 1.45
C ASN A 50 -3.86 10.05 0.38
N GLY A 51 -4.63 9.41 -0.48
CA GLY A 51 -5.48 10.08 -1.49
C GLY A 51 -6.83 10.56 -1.00
N GLY A 52 -7.17 10.33 0.29
CA GLY A 52 -8.33 10.96 0.95
C GLY A 52 -9.54 10.09 1.21
N GLY A 53 -10.56 10.71 1.77
CA GLY A 53 -11.66 10.24 2.57
C GLY A 53 -12.76 9.37 1.94
N THR A 54 -12.52 8.64 0.85
CA THR A 54 -13.50 7.74 0.23
C THR A 54 -12.92 6.34 0.04
N LEU A 55 -13.72 5.40 -0.46
CA LEU A 55 -13.23 4.10 -0.89
C LEU A 55 -12.31 4.26 -2.11
N TYR A 56 -11.22 3.50 -2.14
CA TYR A 56 -10.30 3.50 -3.27
C TYR A 56 -10.99 2.98 -4.54
N ALA A 57 -10.82 3.71 -5.62
CA ALA A 57 -11.37 3.34 -6.93
C ALA A 57 -10.34 2.53 -7.72
N TYR A 58 -10.47 1.21 -7.70
CA TYR A 58 -9.58 0.33 -8.47
C TYR A 58 -9.75 0.53 -9.98
N PRO A 59 -8.64 0.52 -10.75
CA PRO A 59 -8.74 0.48 -12.21
C PRO A 59 -9.55 -0.75 -12.66
N SER A 60 -10.45 -0.55 -13.62
CA SER A 60 -11.23 -1.63 -14.23
C SER A 60 -10.48 -2.41 -15.31
N ALA A 61 -9.42 -1.82 -15.87
CA ALA A 61 -8.52 -2.40 -16.85
C ALA A 61 -7.10 -1.84 -16.65
N ALA A 62 -6.10 -2.60 -17.08
CA ALA A 62 -4.72 -2.12 -17.05
C ALA A 62 -4.57 -0.87 -17.92
N THR A 63 -3.95 0.14 -17.39
CA THR A 63 -3.79 1.45 -18.02
C THR A 63 -2.39 2.03 -17.79
N VAL A 64 -1.92 2.78 -18.76
CA VAL A 64 -0.71 3.58 -18.65
C VAL A 64 -0.98 4.69 -17.64
N LEU A 65 -0.13 4.80 -16.62
CA LEU A 65 -0.24 5.84 -15.62
C LEU A 65 0.47 7.12 -16.08
N LYS A 66 -0.06 8.24 -15.64
CA LYS A 66 0.56 9.56 -15.74
C LYS A 66 1.20 9.89 -14.41
N ILE A 67 2.51 10.09 -14.42
CA ILE A 67 3.29 10.47 -13.25
C ILE A 67 3.61 11.96 -13.36
N SER A 68 3.24 12.73 -12.34
CA SER A 68 3.42 14.18 -12.31
C SER A 68 3.53 14.67 -10.86
N SER A 69 4.01 15.88 -10.67
CA SER A 69 4.08 16.55 -9.37
C SER A 69 3.30 17.85 -9.35
N SER A 70 2.81 18.25 -8.19
CA SER A 70 2.24 19.60 -8.00
C SER A 70 3.29 20.72 -8.01
N ASP A 71 4.60 20.39 -7.98
CA ASP A 71 5.70 21.35 -7.99
C ASP A 71 6.62 21.17 -9.20
N THR A 72 7.07 22.28 -9.80
CA THR A 72 7.97 22.29 -10.96
C THR A 72 9.40 21.87 -10.61
N ASN A 73 9.79 21.89 -9.34
CA ASN A 73 11.13 21.49 -8.90
C ASN A 73 11.31 19.95 -8.82
N ASP A 74 10.22 19.17 -8.93
CA ASP A 74 10.28 17.72 -9.06
C ASP A 74 10.52 17.33 -10.53
N THR A 75 11.76 17.51 -10.99
CA THR A 75 12.18 17.26 -12.37
C THR A 75 13.63 16.78 -12.42
N SER A 76 14.07 16.23 -13.54
CA SER A 76 15.38 15.60 -13.72
C SER A 76 16.58 16.44 -13.28
N ALA A 77 16.49 17.77 -13.36
CA ALA A 77 17.53 18.73 -12.93
C ALA A 77 17.10 19.59 -11.73
N GLY A 78 15.93 19.34 -11.15
CA GLY A 78 15.37 20.14 -10.07
C GLY A 78 15.97 19.84 -8.70
N THR A 79 15.55 20.63 -7.72
CA THR A 79 15.97 20.48 -6.32
C THR A 79 15.16 19.44 -5.55
N GLY A 80 13.94 19.11 -6.02
CA GLY A 80 13.04 18.11 -5.46
C GLY A 80 13.32 16.68 -5.92
N ALA A 81 12.29 15.85 -5.99
CA ALA A 81 12.38 14.48 -6.50
C ALA A 81 12.71 14.50 -8.01
N ARG A 82 13.57 13.56 -8.44
CA ARG A 82 14.02 13.46 -9.84
C ARG A 82 13.50 12.21 -10.52
N THR A 83 13.52 11.10 -9.82
CA THR A 83 12.99 9.82 -10.32
C THR A 83 12.16 9.14 -9.26
N VAL A 84 11.12 8.44 -9.70
CA VAL A 84 10.27 7.61 -8.84
C VAL A 84 10.20 6.20 -9.39
N LEU A 85 10.25 5.22 -8.51
CA LEU A 85 9.92 3.83 -8.80
C LEU A 85 8.43 3.64 -8.60
N VAL A 86 7.76 3.03 -9.57
CA VAL A 86 6.35 2.69 -9.53
C VAL A 86 6.23 1.17 -9.53
N ASN A 87 5.51 0.61 -8.57
CA ASN A 87 5.27 -0.82 -8.43
C ASN A 87 3.78 -1.14 -8.48
N GLY A 88 3.45 -2.27 -9.06
CA GLY A 88 2.09 -2.74 -9.16
C GLY A 88 1.97 -4.02 -9.96
N LEU A 89 0.77 -4.28 -10.48
CA LEU A 89 0.47 -5.48 -11.25
C LEU A 89 -0.02 -5.12 -12.66
N ASP A 90 0.38 -5.93 -13.64
CA ASP A 90 -0.09 -5.86 -15.02
C ASP A 90 -1.53 -6.42 -15.19
N ALA A 91 -2.02 -6.49 -16.42
CA ALA A 91 -3.35 -7.04 -16.77
C ALA A 91 -3.51 -8.52 -16.37
N SER A 92 -2.42 -9.25 -16.25
CA SER A 92 -2.39 -10.67 -15.87
C SER A 92 -2.14 -10.87 -14.38
N TYR A 93 -2.04 -9.77 -13.61
CA TYR A 93 -1.67 -9.75 -12.19
C TYR A 93 -0.22 -10.18 -11.91
N ASN A 94 0.67 -10.10 -12.89
CA ASN A 94 2.10 -10.26 -12.65
C ASN A 94 2.68 -8.97 -12.07
N GLU A 95 3.65 -9.10 -11.18
CA GLU A 95 4.36 -7.96 -10.61
C GLU A 95 5.17 -7.25 -11.69
N ILE A 96 5.02 -5.94 -11.74
CA ILE A 96 5.76 -5.05 -12.64
C ILE A 96 6.24 -3.82 -11.89
N SER A 97 7.39 -3.31 -12.32
CA SER A 97 7.92 -2.06 -11.80
C SER A 97 8.65 -1.29 -12.90
N GLU A 98 8.73 0.02 -12.75
CA GLU A 98 9.54 0.87 -13.60
C GLU A 98 9.95 2.15 -12.88
N THR A 99 11.08 2.71 -13.27
CA THR A 99 11.53 4.02 -12.78
C THR A 99 11.18 5.09 -13.80
N VAL A 100 10.44 6.09 -13.36
CA VAL A 100 10.00 7.23 -14.19
C VAL A 100 10.82 8.47 -13.82
N ILE A 101 11.34 9.18 -14.82
CA ILE A 101 11.99 10.48 -14.64
C ILE A 101 10.90 11.56 -14.59
N LEU A 102 10.85 12.32 -13.50
CA LEU A 102 9.87 13.37 -13.32
C LEU A 102 10.11 14.58 -14.23
N ASN A 103 9.02 15.26 -14.60
CA ASN A 103 9.01 16.50 -15.37
C ASN A 103 8.11 17.58 -14.75
N GLY A 104 8.17 17.70 -13.42
CA GLY A 104 7.39 18.68 -12.67
C GLY A 104 5.89 18.47 -12.84
N GLN A 105 5.18 19.54 -13.17
CA GLN A 105 3.73 19.51 -13.40
C GLN A 105 3.32 18.90 -14.75
N THR A 106 4.29 18.67 -15.64
CA THR A 106 4.03 17.97 -16.92
C THR A 106 4.09 16.47 -16.70
N ALA A 107 3.00 15.80 -17.00
CA ALA A 107 2.92 14.36 -16.81
C ALA A 107 3.86 13.58 -17.73
N VAL A 108 4.51 12.56 -17.19
CA VAL A 108 5.26 11.53 -17.91
C VAL A 108 4.47 10.24 -17.85
N ASN A 109 4.26 9.61 -18.98
CA ASN A 109 3.57 8.34 -19.05
C ASN A 109 4.50 7.20 -18.64
N THR A 110 3.96 6.22 -17.91
CA THR A 110 4.63 4.93 -17.71
C THR A 110 4.72 4.17 -19.03
N VAL A 111 5.72 3.31 -19.17
CA VAL A 111 5.84 2.36 -20.30
C VAL A 111 4.90 1.18 -20.06
N ASN A 112 4.86 0.70 -18.81
CA ASN A 112 3.99 -0.39 -18.41
C ASN A 112 2.54 0.08 -18.21
N SER A 113 1.60 -0.86 -18.39
CA SER A 113 0.19 -0.65 -18.04
C SER A 113 -0.14 -1.36 -16.74
N TYR A 114 -0.70 -0.65 -15.78
CA TYR A 114 -1.00 -1.10 -14.43
C TYR A 114 -2.50 -1.38 -14.25
N LEU A 115 -2.83 -2.60 -13.84
CA LEU A 115 -4.17 -2.96 -13.37
C LEU A 115 -4.32 -2.70 -11.87
N ARG A 116 -3.21 -2.83 -11.12
CA ARG A 116 -3.12 -2.49 -9.70
C ARG A 116 -1.90 -1.63 -9.46
N PHE A 117 -2.10 -0.56 -8.72
CA PHE A 117 -1.02 0.23 -8.14
C PHE A 117 -0.76 -0.30 -6.72
N HIS A 118 0.49 -0.65 -6.41
CA HIS A 118 0.87 -1.09 -5.06
C HIS A 118 1.52 0.03 -4.27
N TYR A 119 2.63 0.57 -4.77
CA TYR A 119 3.30 1.70 -4.14
C TYR A 119 4.21 2.46 -5.12
N MET A 120 4.63 3.63 -4.70
CA MET A 120 5.58 4.48 -5.41
C MET A 120 6.54 5.11 -4.41
N GLU A 121 7.82 5.20 -4.79
CA GLU A 121 8.85 5.81 -3.96
C GLU A 121 9.82 6.68 -4.77
N VAL A 122 10.38 7.71 -4.14
CA VAL A 122 11.43 8.55 -4.72
C VAL A 122 12.75 7.79 -4.68
N VAL A 123 13.34 7.54 -5.86
CA VAL A 123 14.64 6.86 -5.99
C VAL A 123 15.79 7.86 -5.93
N THR A 124 15.63 8.99 -6.62
CA THR A 124 16.64 10.06 -6.61
C THR A 124 16.00 11.42 -6.41
N ALA A 125 16.68 12.26 -5.65
CA ALA A 125 16.28 13.65 -5.43
C ALA A 125 17.45 14.62 -5.68
N GLY A 126 17.12 15.89 -5.85
CA GLY A 126 18.09 17.00 -5.92
C GLY A 126 18.55 17.43 -4.51
N SER A 127 19.00 18.67 -4.41
CA SER A 127 19.56 19.23 -3.16
C SER A 127 18.55 19.32 -2.01
N GLY A 128 17.24 19.27 -2.29
CA GLY A 128 16.18 19.24 -1.27
C GLY A 128 16.06 17.89 -0.55
N GLY A 129 16.56 16.80 -1.14
CA GLY A 129 16.53 15.45 -0.53
C GLY A 129 15.15 14.80 -0.47
N THR A 130 14.10 15.51 -0.86
CA THR A 130 12.71 15.05 -0.81
C THR A 130 11.90 15.60 -1.97
N ALA A 131 10.67 15.11 -2.16
CA ALA A 131 9.71 15.68 -3.08
C ALA A 131 9.37 17.12 -2.68
N ALA A 132 9.45 18.03 -3.65
CA ALA A 132 9.12 19.45 -3.47
C ALA A 132 7.61 19.71 -3.49
N GLY A 133 6.87 18.86 -4.19
CA GLY A 133 5.41 18.82 -4.24
C GLY A 133 4.85 17.44 -3.92
N THR A 134 3.54 17.31 -4.02
CA THR A 134 2.90 16.00 -4.00
C THR A 134 3.05 15.35 -5.38
N ILE A 135 3.58 14.12 -5.44
CA ILE A 135 3.75 13.36 -6.68
C ILE A 135 2.56 12.43 -6.84
N TYR A 136 2.01 12.38 -8.03
CA TYR A 136 0.81 11.60 -8.34
C TYR A 136 1.09 10.52 -9.39
N ALA A 137 0.43 9.38 -9.22
CA ALA A 137 0.24 8.36 -10.24
C ALA A 137 -1.27 8.28 -10.54
N GLY A 138 -1.68 8.52 -11.78
CA GLY A 138 -3.10 8.56 -12.10
C GLY A 138 -3.39 8.55 -13.61
N VAL A 139 -4.62 8.88 -13.97
CA VAL A 139 -5.08 8.91 -15.37
C VAL A 139 -5.96 10.13 -15.63
N GLY A 140 -6.31 10.34 -16.91
CA GLY A 140 -7.15 11.44 -17.34
C GLY A 140 -6.35 12.73 -17.62
N THR A 141 -7.03 13.87 -17.63
CA THR A 141 -6.40 15.17 -17.83
C THR A 141 -5.59 15.54 -16.59
N VAL A 142 -4.37 16.05 -16.80
CA VAL A 142 -3.52 16.56 -15.72
C VAL A 142 -3.60 18.10 -15.72
N THR A 143 -3.96 18.66 -14.58
CA THR A 143 -4.06 20.12 -14.38
C THR A 143 -3.17 20.53 -13.23
N SER A 144 -2.21 21.42 -13.48
CA SER A 144 -1.20 21.85 -12.48
C SER A 144 -0.54 20.67 -11.76
N GLY A 145 -0.23 19.62 -12.52
CA GLY A 145 0.41 18.41 -12.01
C GLY A 145 -0.51 17.40 -11.34
N VAL A 146 -1.83 17.63 -11.27
CA VAL A 146 -2.80 16.72 -10.62
C VAL A 146 -3.63 15.98 -11.67
N PRO A 147 -3.56 14.63 -11.75
CA PRO A 147 -4.42 13.84 -12.63
C PRO A 147 -5.89 13.87 -12.21
N ALA A 148 -6.80 13.76 -13.17
CA ALA A 148 -8.24 13.74 -12.91
C ALA A 148 -8.68 12.54 -12.04
N THR A 149 -8.01 11.39 -12.17
CA THR A 149 -8.19 10.23 -11.30
C THR A 149 -6.83 9.83 -10.76
N ILE A 150 -6.71 9.72 -9.44
CA ILE A 150 -5.48 9.40 -8.73
C ILE A 150 -5.56 7.95 -8.26
N TYR A 151 -4.53 7.15 -8.54
CA TYR A 151 -4.38 5.78 -8.06
C TYR A 151 -3.29 5.66 -6.99
N GLY A 152 -2.36 6.60 -6.92
CA GLY A 152 -1.35 6.66 -5.88
C GLY A 152 -0.76 8.05 -5.78
N GLN A 153 -0.23 8.39 -4.60
CA GLN A 153 0.49 9.65 -4.42
C GLN A 153 1.56 9.55 -3.36
N ILE A 154 2.59 10.36 -3.51
CA ILE A 154 3.59 10.65 -2.46
C ILE A 154 3.28 12.04 -1.95
N THR A 155 2.91 12.16 -0.69
CA THR A 155 2.68 13.47 -0.05
C THR A 155 3.99 14.26 0.03
N ILE A 156 3.92 15.56 -0.17
CA ILE A 156 5.06 16.48 0.00
C ILE A 156 5.81 16.18 1.31
N GLY A 157 7.14 16.14 1.24
CA GLY A 157 8.01 15.83 2.37
C GLY A 157 8.13 14.33 2.70
N TYR A 158 7.28 13.48 2.12
CA TYR A 158 7.41 12.03 2.16
C TYR A 158 8.11 11.57 0.87
N ASN A 159 8.88 10.53 0.93
CA ASN A 159 9.52 9.97 -0.26
C ASN A 159 8.89 8.64 -0.68
N ALA A 160 7.76 8.30 -0.09
CA ALA A 160 7.00 7.09 -0.40
C ALA A 160 5.48 7.35 -0.33
N SER A 161 4.73 6.64 -1.15
CA SER A 161 3.26 6.58 -1.03
C SER A 161 2.86 5.78 0.19
N THR A 162 1.71 6.13 0.76
CA THR A 162 1.16 5.41 1.92
C THR A 162 -0.23 4.88 1.57
N SER A 163 -0.34 3.55 1.48
CA SER A 163 -1.60 2.86 1.17
C SER A 163 -1.64 1.50 1.87
N ALA A 164 -2.65 1.30 2.73
CA ALA A 164 -2.89 0.01 3.38
C ALA A 164 -3.79 -0.87 2.50
N MET A 165 -3.36 -1.08 1.26
CA MET A 165 -4.00 -1.95 0.28
C MET A 165 -2.96 -2.65 -0.57
N TRP A 166 -3.24 -3.89 -0.93
CA TRP A 166 -2.38 -4.71 -1.76
C TRP A 166 -3.21 -5.78 -2.46
N THR A 167 -2.73 -6.25 -3.60
CA THR A 167 -3.38 -7.31 -4.36
C THR A 167 -2.41 -8.47 -4.50
N VAL A 168 -2.86 -9.68 -4.20
CA VAL A 168 -2.04 -10.88 -4.32
C VAL A 168 -1.67 -11.12 -5.78
N PRO A 169 -0.38 -11.24 -6.14
CA PRO A 169 0.04 -11.51 -7.50
C PRO A 169 -0.47 -12.87 -8.02
N ALA A 170 -0.57 -13.02 -9.33
CA ALA A 170 -0.89 -14.29 -9.96
C ALA A 170 0.16 -15.36 -9.59
N GLY A 171 -0.29 -16.58 -9.34
CA GLY A 171 0.58 -17.70 -8.96
C GLY A 171 1.05 -17.69 -7.51
N TYR A 172 0.49 -16.83 -6.64
CA TYR A 172 0.82 -16.76 -5.22
C TYR A 172 -0.42 -16.92 -4.33
N THR A 173 -0.18 -17.41 -3.12
CA THR A 173 -1.14 -17.34 -2.00
C THR A 173 -0.52 -16.49 -0.90
N ALA A 174 -1.27 -15.53 -0.41
CA ALA A 174 -0.83 -14.63 0.65
C ALA A 174 -1.36 -15.09 2.01
N TYR A 175 -0.56 -14.92 3.05
CA TYR A 175 -0.85 -15.29 4.42
C TYR A 175 -0.62 -14.07 5.31
N MET A 176 -1.69 -13.42 5.75
CA MET A 176 -1.61 -12.28 6.64
C MET A 176 -1.36 -12.74 8.07
N THR A 177 -0.31 -12.23 8.69
CA THR A 177 0.11 -12.58 10.04
C THR A 177 -0.36 -11.57 11.08
N SER A 178 -0.50 -10.30 10.67
CA SER A 178 -0.99 -9.25 11.57
C SER A 178 -1.55 -8.06 10.81
N CYS A 179 -2.39 -7.29 11.48
CA CYS A 179 -2.82 -5.96 11.04
C CYS A 179 -3.08 -5.06 12.23
N THR A 180 -2.84 -3.77 12.04
CA THR A 180 -2.91 -2.74 13.09
C THR A 180 -3.70 -1.54 12.58
N TRP A 181 -4.46 -0.92 13.48
CA TRP A 181 -5.05 0.41 13.25
C TRP A 181 -4.61 1.34 14.39
N THR A 182 -4.22 2.56 14.04
CA THR A 182 -3.85 3.60 15.00
C THR A 182 -4.55 4.90 14.65
N SER A 183 -5.11 5.58 15.63
CA SER A 183 -5.71 6.91 15.45
C SER A 183 -4.92 7.96 16.21
N SER A 184 -4.56 9.05 15.54
CA SER A 184 -3.88 10.19 16.14
C SER A 184 -4.84 11.29 16.65
N ASN A 185 -6.13 11.11 16.53
CA ASN A 185 -7.12 12.08 17.04
C ASN A 185 -7.13 12.06 18.58
N THR A 186 -6.99 13.22 19.19
CA THR A 186 -6.96 13.39 20.65
C THR A 186 -8.29 13.81 21.26
N THR A 187 -9.33 14.01 20.44
CA THR A 187 -10.67 14.39 20.93
C THR A 187 -11.30 13.21 21.66
N ALA A 188 -11.67 13.41 22.90
CA ALA A 188 -12.27 12.38 23.74
C ALA A 188 -13.62 11.87 23.14
N ASN A 189 -13.92 10.59 23.41
CA ASN A 189 -15.18 9.92 23.05
C ASN A 189 -15.45 9.73 21.53
N ILE A 190 -14.46 9.96 20.65
CA ILE A 190 -14.57 9.57 19.26
C ILE A 190 -14.26 8.07 19.15
N ALA A 191 -15.19 7.30 18.63
CA ALA A 191 -15.00 5.89 18.34
C ALA A 191 -14.50 5.70 16.90
N ILE A 192 -13.44 4.92 16.73
CA ILE A 192 -12.92 4.49 15.42
C ILE A 192 -13.28 3.02 15.24
N THR A 193 -13.82 2.69 14.08
CA THR A 193 -14.02 1.31 13.65
C THR A 193 -13.02 1.01 12.55
N GLY A 194 -12.10 0.10 12.81
CA GLY A 194 -11.20 -0.47 11.79
C GLY A 194 -11.85 -1.69 11.13
N GLY A 195 -11.54 -1.95 9.87
CA GLY A 195 -12.00 -3.11 9.14
C GLY A 195 -10.96 -3.64 8.17
N LEU A 196 -10.73 -4.94 8.19
CA LEU A 196 -10.02 -5.69 7.17
C LEU A 196 -11.04 -6.15 6.13
N PHE A 197 -10.81 -5.82 4.89
CA PHE A 197 -11.66 -6.19 3.76
C PHE A 197 -10.86 -6.92 2.71
N SER A 198 -11.47 -7.90 2.07
CA SER A 198 -10.91 -8.57 0.91
C SER A 198 -11.91 -8.69 -0.22
N ARG A 199 -11.39 -8.83 -1.43
CA ARG A 199 -12.19 -9.10 -2.63
C ARG A 199 -11.46 -10.13 -3.48
N VAL A 200 -12.00 -11.35 -3.54
CA VAL A 200 -11.50 -12.37 -4.46
C VAL A 200 -11.70 -11.93 -5.92
N TYR A 201 -10.89 -12.45 -6.82
CA TYR A 201 -10.99 -12.14 -8.25
C TYR A 201 -12.42 -12.32 -8.78
N GLY A 202 -12.95 -11.29 -9.42
CA GLY A 202 -14.33 -11.28 -9.94
C GLY A 202 -15.44 -11.13 -8.89
N GLY A 203 -15.08 -11.00 -7.61
CA GLY A 203 -16.02 -10.88 -6.49
C GLY A 203 -16.31 -9.44 -6.07
N VAL A 204 -16.90 -9.33 -4.88
CA VAL A 204 -17.16 -8.07 -4.18
C VAL A 204 -16.35 -8.00 -2.89
N PHE A 205 -16.12 -6.80 -2.37
CA PHE A 205 -15.46 -6.65 -1.07
C PHE A 205 -16.33 -7.21 0.06
N THR A 206 -15.75 -8.13 0.82
CA THR A 206 -16.31 -8.70 2.04
C THR A 206 -15.47 -8.28 3.23
N ILE A 207 -16.10 -8.20 4.39
CA ILE A 207 -15.42 -7.88 5.63
C ILE A 207 -14.88 -9.16 6.27
N GLU A 208 -13.57 -9.20 6.52
CA GLU A 208 -12.89 -10.34 7.14
C GLU A 208 -12.81 -10.19 8.66
N SER A 209 -12.61 -8.95 9.11
CA SER A 209 -12.48 -8.66 10.54
C SER A 209 -12.77 -7.19 10.81
N THR A 210 -13.23 -6.91 12.03
CA THR A 210 -13.40 -5.54 12.53
C THR A 210 -12.79 -5.36 13.91
N CYS A 211 -12.44 -4.13 14.23
CA CYS A 211 -12.11 -3.69 15.57
C CYS A 211 -12.80 -2.38 15.90
N LYS A 212 -12.89 -2.08 17.19
CA LYS A 212 -13.31 -0.76 17.68
C LYS A 212 -12.31 -0.27 18.70
N MET A 213 -11.93 0.99 18.59
CA MET A 213 -11.05 1.68 19.54
C MET A 213 -11.54 3.10 19.76
N LEU A 214 -11.14 3.71 20.86
CA LEU A 214 -11.29 5.16 21.03
C LEU A 214 -10.14 5.87 20.27
N ALA A 215 -10.41 7.07 19.80
CA ALA A 215 -9.41 7.94 19.20
C ALA A 215 -8.23 8.14 20.13
N GLY A 216 -7.03 8.24 19.57
CA GLY A 216 -5.78 8.31 20.32
C GLY A 216 -5.21 6.95 20.78
N ASN A 217 -5.84 5.85 20.41
CA ASN A 217 -5.38 4.50 20.70
C ASN A 217 -4.99 3.75 19.43
N SER A 218 -4.33 2.60 19.63
CA SER A 218 -4.07 1.59 18.61
C SER A 218 -4.82 0.30 18.91
N PHE A 219 -5.04 -0.48 17.88
CA PHE A 219 -5.55 -1.83 17.97
C PHE A 219 -4.71 -2.74 17.09
N ASP A 220 -4.01 -3.68 17.74
CA ASP A 220 -3.17 -4.67 17.09
C ASP A 220 -3.88 -6.01 17.03
N ARG A 221 -3.86 -6.65 15.88
CA ARG A 221 -4.34 -8.01 15.71
C ARG A 221 -3.24 -8.89 15.15
N HIS A 222 -2.84 -9.86 15.94
CA HIS A 222 -2.04 -11.00 15.48
C HIS A 222 -2.96 -12.19 15.22
N PHE A 223 -2.69 -12.91 14.16
CA PHE A 223 -3.44 -14.12 13.80
C PHE A 223 -2.62 -15.34 14.22
N ASP A 224 -3.11 -16.11 15.20
CA ASP A 224 -2.47 -17.36 15.62
C ASP A 224 -2.37 -18.37 14.45
N THR A 225 -3.38 -18.36 13.59
CA THR A 225 -3.34 -18.98 12.27
C THR A 225 -3.49 -17.87 11.24
N ALA A 226 -2.52 -17.74 10.34
CA ALA A 226 -2.52 -16.71 9.32
C ALA A 226 -3.78 -16.79 8.45
N VAL A 227 -4.32 -15.65 8.07
CA VAL A 227 -5.46 -15.55 7.15
C VAL A 227 -4.96 -15.70 5.72
N ALA A 228 -5.47 -16.72 5.00
CA ALA A 228 -5.04 -17.00 3.63
C ALA A 228 -5.90 -16.26 2.61
N PHE A 229 -5.23 -15.66 1.62
CA PHE A 229 -5.84 -14.98 0.47
C PHE A 229 -5.29 -15.59 -0.83
N ALA A 230 -6.19 -16.09 -1.67
CA ALA A 230 -5.81 -16.65 -2.97
C ALA A 230 -5.22 -15.56 -3.90
N GLU A 231 -4.55 -16.01 -4.97
CA GLU A 231 -4.08 -15.11 -6.03
C GLU A 231 -5.16 -14.13 -6.51
N LYS A 232 -4.75 -12.93 -6.93
CA LYS A 232 -5.62 -11.88 -7.47
C LYS A 232 -6.66 -11.34 -6.49
N THR A 233 -6.53 -11.67 -5.21
CA THR A 233 -7.38 -11.10 -4.15
C THR A 233 -6.89 -9.70 -3.81
N ASP A 234 -7.78 -8.72 -3.87
CA ASP A 234 -7.54 -7.38 -3.36
C ASP A 234 -7.76 -7.37 -1.84
N ILE A 235 -6.83 -6.82 -1.09
CA ILE A 235 -6.85 -6.70 0.38
C ILE A 235 -6.73 -5.22 0.73
N GLU A 236 -7.55 -4.72 1.64
CA GLU A 236 -7.43 -3.35 2.12
C GLU A 236 -7.87 -3.19 3.58
N LEU A 237 -7.18 -2.29 4.28
CA LEU A 237 -7.66 -1.79 5.55
C LEU A 237 -8.51 -0.54 5.32
N ARG A 238 -9.65 -0.52 5.99
CA ARG A 238 -10.58 0.61 6.02
C ARG A 238 -10.79 1.09 7.44
N ALA A 239 -11.25 2.33 7.57
CA ALA A 239 -11.72 2.85 8.83
C ALA A 239 -12.96 3.71 8.65
N ALA A 240 -13.76 3.79 9.72
CA ALA A 240 -14.84 4.73 9.91
C ALA A 240 -14.72 5.36 11.30
N SER A 241 -15.15 6.62 11.43
CA SER A 241 -15.12 7.36 12.70
C SER A 241 -16.53 7.77 13.08
N SER A 242 -16.83 7.83 14.38
CA SER A 242 -18.11 8.37 14.86
C SER A 242 -18.31 9.86 14.53
N THR A 243 -17.21 10.56 14.19
CA THR A 243 -17.20 11.97 13.78
C THR A 243 -16.20 12.13 12.63
N ALA A 244 -16.58 12.88 11.59
CA ALA A 244 -15.72 13.11 10.43
C ALA A 244 -14.42 13.86 10.82
N GLY A 245 -13.35 13.63 10.04
CA GLY A 245 -12.07 14.34 10.18
C GLY A 245 -11.05 13.66 11.09
N SER A 246 -11.22 12.38 11.42
CA SER A 246 -10.22 11.63 12.18
C SER A 246 -9.08 11.14 11.29
N ALA A 247 -7.84 11.30 11.73
CA ALA A 247 -6.70 10.67 11.08
C ALA A 247 -6.53 9.23 11.60
N VAL A 248 -6.44 8.27 10.68
CA VAL A 248 -6.24 6.85 11.00
C VAL A 248 -5.18 6.27 10.09
N THR A 249 -4.21 5.59 10.71
CA THR A 249 -3.20 4.78 10.04
C THR A 249 -3.59 3.32 10.16
N GLY A 250 -3.35 2.55 9.11
CA GLY A 250 -3.46 1.10 9.13
C GLY A 250 -2.23 0.46 8.52
N GLU A 251 -1.84 -0.70 9.03
CA GLU A 251 -0.72 -1.47 8.50
C GLU A 251 -1.01 -2.96 8.58
N PHE A 252 -0.39 -3.75 7.72
CA PHE A 252 -0.48 -5.21 7.78
C PHE A 252 0.79 -5.88 7.25
N HIS A 253 1.02 -7.10 7.75
CA HIS A 253 2.12 -7.96 7.37
C HIS A 253 1.61 -9.23 6.69
N ILE A 254 2.23 -9.57 5.57
CA ILE A 254 1.91 -10.73 4.76
C ILE A 254 3.20 -11.49 4.44
N ILE A 255 3.15 -12.82 4.50
CA ILE A 255 4.07 -13.70 3.80
C ILE A 255 3.29 -14.27 2.61
N TYR A 256 3.83 -14.16 1.40
CA TYR A 256 3.19 -14.74 0.23
C TYR A 256 4.08 -15.80 -0.41
N ILE A 257 3.46 -16.89 -0.83
CA ILE A 257 4.13 -18.12 -1.20
C ILE A 257 3.68 -18.50 -2.60
N LYS A 258 4.64 -18.85 -3.46
CA LYS A 258 4.35 -19.31 -4.83
C LYS A 258 3.58 -20.62 -4.81
N ASN A 259 2.49 -20.70 -5.56
CA ASN A 259 1.57 -21.85 -5.51
C ASN A 259 2.21 -23.18 -5.97
N ASP A 260 3.21 -23.11 -6.86
CA ASP A 260 3.91 -24.30 -7.38
C ASP A 260 5.05 -24.78 -6.46
N ALA A 261 5.25 -24.17 -5.29
CA ALA A 261 6.38 -24.45 -4.40
C ALA A 261 6.34 -25.86 -3.79
N ASN A 262 5.22 -26.59 -3.90
CA ASN A 262 5.02 -27.93 -3.33
C ASN A 262 4.55 -28.96 -4.38
N ALA A 263 4.69 -28.69 -5.67
CA ALA A 263 4.36 -29.63 -6.75
C ALA A 263 5.52 -30.57 -7.07
#